data_56e085c162a6bc6fe1e09f0d0466153c
#
_entry.id   56e085c162a6bc6fe1e09f0d0466153c
#
_cell.length_a   1.000
_cell.length_b   1.000
_cell.length_c   1.000
_cell.angle_alpha   90.00
_cell.angle_beta   90.00
_cell.angle_gamma   90.00
#
_symmetry.space_group_name_H-M   'P 1'
#
loop_
_entity.id
_entity.type
_entity.pdbx_description
1 polymer ?
#
loop_
_entity_poly.entity_id
_entity_poly.type
_entity_poly.pdbx_seq_one_letter_code
_entity_poly.pdbx_strand_id
1 'polypeptide(L)'
;TEVRAPFANDMKGKILINRKKTKKQGEALFDRDDVYNKVMAAVTWMSKQKMGALITFEKKDSLVEEIKSGTVLNCPVSTELIQTIFYCGTRLHDGAVVIRNDLIVAASVYYKPTTRPLTGKYGSRHRAAIGISEICDAVTIVVSEETGRISLAYKGELNPVTPDTLMATFQEFMAITSDSENN
;
A
#
# COMPACT_ATOMS: atom_id res chain seq x y z
N THR A 1 -57.99 -20.77 11.75
CA THR A 1 -58.15 -19.39 12.27
C THR A 1 -56.92 -18.60 11.84
N GLU A 2 -57.11 -17.94 10.68
CA GLU A 2 -56.14 -17.00 10.11
C GLU A 2 -56.11 -15.74 10.94
N VAL A 3 -54.92 -15.30 11.35
CA VAL A 3 -54.71 -13.93 11.82
C VAL A 3 -53.91 -13.20 10.76
N ARG A 4 -54.62 -12.50 9.89
CA ARG A 4 -54.02 -11.51 9.00
C ARG A 4 -53.79 -10.24 9.80
N ALA A 5 -52.53 -9.81 9.89
CA ALA A 5 -52.19 -8.47 10.32
C ALA A 5 -52.34 -7.48 9.17
N PRO A 6 -52.92 -6.31 9.40
CA PRO A 6 -53.11 -5.28 8.36
C PRO A 6 -51.82 -4.38 8.34
N PHE A 7 -51.08 -4.49 7.29
CA PHE A 7 -50.16 -3.43 6.89
C PHE A 7 -50.65 -2.82 5.60
N ALA A 8 -51.43 -1.80 5.71
CA ALA A 8 -51.61 -0.84 4.64
C ALA A 8 -52.09 0.49 5.22
N ASN A 9 -51.35 1.47 4.86
CA ASN A 9 -51.70 2.86 4.64
C ASN A 9 -51.15 3.92 5.61
N ASP A 10 -50.54 4.82 4.88
CA ASP A 10 -50.40 6.25 5.07
C ASP A 10 -49.18 6.77 5.80
N MET A 11 -48.11 6.95 5.03
CA MET A 11 -47.27 8.11 5.18
C MET A 11 -46.88 8.67 3.80
N LYS A 12 -47.76 9.48 3.22
CA LYS A 12 -47.36 10.52 2.29
C LYS A 12 -46.59 11.60 3.05
N GLY A 13 -45.41 11.26 3.55
CA GLY A 13 -44.42 12.21 4.01
C GLY A 13 -43.69 12.73 2.79
N LYS A 14 -43.93 13.98 2.41
CA LYS A 14 -43.13 14.73 1.45
C LYS A 14 -41.71 14.77 1.96
N ILE A 15 -40.83 13.87 1.45
CA ILE A 15 -39.39 14.02 1.60
C ILE A 15 -39.02 15.23 0.74
N LEU A 16 -38.92 16.40 1.37
CA LEU A 16 -38.27 17.57 0.81
C LEU A 16 -36.82 17.22 0.62
N ILE A 17 -36.48 16.65 -0.52
CA ILE A 17 -35.08 16.50 -0.95
C ILE A 17 -34.61 17.92 -1.20
N ASN A 18 -33.94 18.47 -0.19
CA ASN A 18 -33.24 19.72 -0.28
C ASN A 18 -32.09 19.52 -1.27
N ARG A 19 -32.36 19.71 -2.57
CA ARG A 19 -31.35 19.74 -3.63
C ARG A 19 -30.50 20.97 -3.43
N LYS A 20 -29.62 20.94 -2.41
CA LYS A 20 -28.42 21.77 -2.44
C LYS A 20 -27.66 21.36 -3.69
N LYS A 21 -27.52 22.32 -4.61
CA LYS A 21 -26.69 22.23 -5.80
C LYS A 21 -25.33 21.65 -5.40
N THR A 22 -25.12 20.37 -5.60
CA THR A 22 -23.80 19.78 -5.58
C THR A 22 -23.06 20.39 -6.77
N LYS A 23 -22.18 21.34 -6.46
CA LYS A 23 -21.07 21.68 -7.33
C LYS A 23 -20.46 20.36 -7.79
N LYS A 24 -20.16 20.24 -9.10
CA LYS A 24 -19.37 19.14 -9.67
C LYS A 24 -18.22 18.84 -8.72
N GLN A 25 -18.36 17.77 -7.94
CA GLN A 25 -17.23 17.16 -7.27
C GLN A 25 -16.42 16.49 -8.39
N GLY A 26 -15.42 17.23 -8.88
CA GLY A 26 -14.25 16.58 -9.43
C GLY A 26 -13.76 15.55 -8.43
N GLU A 27 -13.19 14.48 -8.95
CA GLU A 27 -12.59 13.33 -8.34
C GLU A 27 -12.40 13.48 -6.83
N ALA A 28 -13.03 12.62 -6.03
CA ALA A 28 -12.79 12.58 -4.60
C ALA A 28 -11.28 12.31 -4.43
N LEU A 29 -10.52 13.38 -4.25
CA LEU A 29 -9.10 13.26 -3.90
C LEU A 29 -9.08 12.45 -2.60
N PHE A 30 -8.60 11.20 -2.68
CA PHE A 30 -8.30 10.46 -1.48
C PHE A 30 -7.24 11.23 -0.68
N ASP A 31 -7.36 11.17 0.63
CA ASP A 31 -6.38 11.80 1.52
C ASP A 31 -5.09 10.97 1.52
N ARG A 32 -4.10 11.42 0.75
CA ARG A 32 -2.79 10.75 0.66
C ARG A 32 -2.10 10.68 2.01
N ASP A 33 -2.23 11.72 2.81
CA ASP A 33 -1.59 11.78 4.11
C ASP A 33 -2.19 10.75 5.06
N ASP A 34 -3.50 10.52 5.02
CA ASP A 34 -4.16 9.47 5.78
C ASP A 34 -3.64 8.08 5.39
N VAL A 35 -3.52 7.79 4.08
CA VAL A 35 -2.97 6.52 3.60
C VAL A 35 -1.52 6.33 4.05
N TYR A 36 -0.69 7.36 3.89
CA TYR A 36 0.71 7.30 4.29
C TYR A 36 0.84 7.08 5.80
N ASN A 37 0.08 7.81 6.61
CA ASN A 37 0.09 7.65 8.06
C ASN A 37 -0.29 6.23 8.50
N LYS A 38 -1.31 5.61 7.89
CA LYS A 38 -1.72 4.23 8.15
C LYS A 38 -0.60 3.23 7.83
N VAL A 39 0.05 3.40 6.68
CA VAL A 39 1.15 2.51 6.27
C VAL A 39 2.37 2.70 7.17
N MET A 40 2.75 3.96 7.47
CA MET A 40 3.91 4.23 8.34
C MET A 40 3.69 3.71 9.77
N ALA A 41 2.47 3.79 10.28
CA ALA A 41 2.11 3.19 11.57
C ALA A 41 2.29 1.66 11.55
N ALA A 42 1.80 0.99 10.50
CA ALA A 42 1.99 -0.44 10.31
C ALA A 42 3.48 -0.82 10.21
N VAL A 43 4.25 -0.12 9.38
CA VAL A 43 5.69 -0.35 9.17
C VAL A 43 6.47 -0.17 10.47
N THR A 44 6.20 0.90 11.20
CA THR A 44 6.87 1.17 12.50
C THR A 44 6.58 0.07 13.52
N TRP A 45 5.33 -0.39 13.57
CA TRP A 45 4.96 -1.51 14.45
C TRP A 45 5.64 -2.81 14.02
N MET A 46 5.62 -3.15 12.73
CA MET A 46 6.28 -4.36 12.20
C MET A 46 7.79 -4.34 12.42
N SER A 47 8.43 -3.17 12.30
CA SER A 47 9.84 -2.97 12.61
C SER A 47 10.16 -3.35 14.06
N LYS A 48 9.36 -2.89 15.03
CA LYS A 48 9.53 -3.22 16.45
C LYS A 48 9.33 -4.71 16.74
N GLN A 49 8.44 -5.37 16.00
CA GLN A 49 8.16 -6.80 16.13
C GLN A 49 9.14 -7.68 15.33
N LYS A 50 10.05 -7.09 14.55
CA LYS A 50 10.89 -7.79 13.56
C LYS A 50 10.05 -8.64 12.61
N MET A 51 8.92 -8.13 12.20
CA MET A 51 8.02 -8.75 11.25
C MET A 51 8.42 -8.30 9.84
N GLY A 52 8.89 -9.23 9.01
CA GLY A 52 9.31 -8.96 7.64
C GLY A 52 8.14 -8.45 6.79
N ALA A 53 8.35 -7.37 6.05
CA ALA A 53 7.34 -6.80 5.18
C ALA A 53 7.95 -6.25 3.89
N LEU A 54 7.15 -6.27 2.81
CA LEU A 54 7.48 -5.71 1.50
C LEU A 54 6.24 -4.99 0.98
N ILE A 55 6.28 -3.64 0.96
CA ILE A 55 5.12 -2.81 0.60
C ILE A 55 5.52 -1.86 -0.52
N THR A 56 4.85 -1.95 -1.65
CA THR A 56 5.14 -1.17 -2.85
C THR A 56 4.02 -0.19 -3.14
N PHE A 57 4.36 1.08 -3.29
CA PHE A 57 3.47 2.12 -3.79
C PHE A 57 3.68 2.28 -5.29
N GLU A 58 2.65 1.94 -6.06
CA GLU A 58 2.62 2.16 -7.50
C GLU A 58 2.53 3.67 -7.79
N LYS A 59 3.32 4.13 -8.77
CA LYS A 59 3.32 5.54 -9.22
C LYS A 59 2.78 5.63 -10.64
N LYS A 60 3.62 6.07 -11.60
CA LYS A 60 3.23 6.18 -13.02
C LYS A 60 3.32 4.84 -13.73
N ASP A 61 4.38 4.07 -13.45
CA ASP A 61 4.59 2.77 -14.06
C ASP A 61 3.65 1.74 -13.45
N SER A 62 2.86 1.10 -14.29
CA SER A 62 1.85 0.14 -13.86
C SER A 62 2.47 -1.21 -13.48
N LEU A 63 2.07 -1.75 -12.33
CA LEU A 63 2.49 -3.06 -11.82
C LEU A 63 1.48 -4.18 -12.15
N VAL A 64 0.67 -4.01 -13.19
CA VAL A 64 -0.40 -4.98 -13.55
C VAL A 64 0.17 -6.38 -13.84
N GLU A 65 1.35 -6.47 -14.44
CA GLU A 65 1.96 -7.77 -14.74
C GLU A 65 2.42 -8.49 -13.47
N GLU A 66 3.04 -7.76 -12.54
CA GLU A 66 3.50 -8.29 -11.26
C GLU A 66 2.32 -8.74 -10.40
N ILE A 67 1.25 -7.94 -10.37
CA ILE A 67 0.01 -8.20 -9.61
C ILE A 67 -0.62 -9.55 -10.00
N LYS A 68 -0.48 -10.00 -11.24
CA LYS A 68 -0.99 -11.31 -11.70
C LYS A 68 -0.42 -12.49 -10.91
N SER A 69 0.76 -12.35 -10.32
CA SER A 69 1.38 -13.39 -9.50
C SER A 69 0.80 -13.48 -8.10
N GLY A 70 0.11 -12.45 -7.63
CA GLY A 70 -0.41 -12.31 -6.28
C GLY A 70 -1.90 -12.60 -6.14
N THR A 71 -2.41 -12.28 -4.97
CA THR A 71 -3.85 -12.32 -4.65
C THR A 71 -4.43 -10.93 -4.73
N VAL A 72 -5.38 -10.71 -5.63
CA VAL A 72 -6.09 -9.43 -5.79
C VAL A 72 -7.03 -9.22 -4.61
N LEU A 73 -6.94 -8.05 -3.98
CA LEU A 73 -7.74 -7.67 -2.81
C LEU A 73 -8.68 -6.49 -3.10
N ASN A 74 -8.18 -5.42 -3.71
CA ASN A 74 -8.90 -4.19 -4.02
C ASN A 74 -9.69 -3.62 -2.82
N CYS A 75 -9.04 -3.49 -1.68
CA CYS A 75 -9.64 -3.03 -0.44
C CYS A 75 -8.94 -1.78 0.11
N PRO A 76 -9.63 -0.93 0.89
CA PRO A 76 -9.03 0.25 1.49
C PRO A 76 -7.82 -0.06 2.37
N VAL A 77 -6.81 0.81 2.33
CA VAL A 77 -5.64 0.71 3.20
C VAL A 77 -6.06 0.90 4.66
N SER A 78 -5.69 -0.05 5.51
CA SER A 78 -5.73 0.11 6.97
C SER A 78 -4.48 -0.47 7.64
N THR A 79 -4.11 0.11 8.77
CA THR A 79 -2.96 -0.32 9.57
C THR A 79 -3.08 -1.79 9.97
N GLU A 80 -4.26 -2.17 10.47
CA GLU A 80 -4.56 -3.51 10.98
C GLU A 80 -4.52 -4.56 9.88
N LEU A 81 -5.03 -4.21 8.70
CA LEU A 81 -5.02 -5.13 7.56
C LEU A 81 -3.59 -5.40 7.07
N ILE A 82 -2.75 -4.37 6.97
CA ILE A 82 -1.34 -4.54 6.60
C ILE A 82 -0.63 -5.43 7.62
N GLN A 83 -0.80 -5.17 8.91
CA GLN A 83 -0.22 -5.98 9.98
C GLN A 83 -0.70 -7.43 9.91
N THR A 84 -1.98 -7.66 9.61
CA THR A 84 -2.57 -8.99 9.47
C THR A 84 -2.01 -9.72 8.24
N ILE A 85 -1.86 -9.04 7.11
CA ILE A 85 -1.29 -9.62 5.89
C ILE A 85 0.11 -10.16 6.15
N PHE A 86 0.98 -9.37 6.81
CA PHE A 86 2.37 -9.75 7.05
C PHE A 86 2.58 -10.61 8.30
N TYR A 87 1.51 -10.92 9.04
CA TYR A 87 1.62 -11.83 10.17
C TYR A 87 2.12 -13.21 9.72
N CYS A 88 3.20 -13.67 10.36
CA CYS A 88 3.86 -14.93 10.00
C CYS A 88 2.88 -16.11 10.05
N GLY A 89 2.88 -16.96 9.02
CA GLY A 89 1.99 -18.11 8.90
C GLY A 89 0.66 -17.82 8.19
N THR A 90 0.34 -16.58 7.86
CA THR A 90 -0.78 -16.30 6.94
C THR A 90 -0.40 -16.65 5.50
N ARG A 91 -1.39 -16.92 4.64
CA ARG A 91 -1.13 -17.22 3.23
C ARG A 91 -0.63 -16.01 2.41
N LEU A 92 -0.86 -14.80 2.92
CA LEU A 92 -0.59 -13.56 2.20
C LEU A 92 0.73 -12.89 2.60
N HIS A 93 1.45 -13.43 3.62
CA HIS A 93 2.65 -12.79 4.16
C HIS A 93 3.89 -12.93 3.28
N ASP A 94 3.90 -13.94 2.40
CA ASP A 94 5.02 -14.18 1.49
C ASP A 94 4.82 -13.42 0.18
N GLY A 95 5.70 -12.48 -0.10
CA GLY A 95 5.63 -11.57 -1.24
C GLY A 95 5.32 -10.12 -0.84
N ALA A 96 4.95 -9.32 -1.83
CA ALA A 96 4.69 -7.90 -1.65
C ALA A 96 3.19 -7.58 -1.54
N VAL A 97 2.90 -6.52 -0.80
CA VAL A 97 1.64 -5.77 -0.89
C VAL A 97 1.83 -4.64 -1.89
N VAL A 98 0.91 -4.49 -2.82
CA VAL A 98 0.88 -3.38 -3.78
C VAL A 98 -0.24 -2.43 -3.41
N ILE A 99 0.11 -1.15 -3.26
CA ILE A 99 -0.80 -0.05 -2.97
C ILE A 99 -0.87 0.87 -4.20
N ARG A 100 -2.09 1.15 -4.63
CA ARG A 100 -2.41 2.13 -5.66
C ARG A 100 -3.43 3.09 -5.09
N ASN A 101 -3.06 4.37 -5.01
CA ASN A 101 -3.87 5.41 -4.36
C ASN A 101 -4.18 5.05 -2.90
N ASP A 102 -5.46 4.82 -2.58
CA ASP A 102 -5.97 4.47 -1.25
C ASP A 102 -6.30 2.98 -1.07
N LEU A 103 -5.97 2.15 -2.07
CA LEU A 103 -6.31 0.74 -2.10
C LEU A 103 -5.08 -0.17 -1.99
N ILE A 104 -5.19 -1.21 -1.19
CA ILE A 104 -4.37 -2.42 -1.33
C ILE A 104 -4.93 -3.20 -2.52
N VAL A 105 -4.22 -3.13 -3.66
CA VAL A 105 -4.68 -3.81 -4.90
C VAL A 105 -4.45 -5.31 -4.84
N ALA A 106 -3.30 -5.72 -4.30
CA ALA A 106 -2.93 -7.12 -4.18
C ALA A 106 -1.95 -7.36 -3.03
N ALA A 107 -1.89 -8.61 -2.57
CA ALA A 107 -0.90 -9.12 -1.63
C ALA A 107 -0.26 -10.39 -2.16
N SER A 108 0.82 -10.84 -1.51
CA SER A 108 1.59 -12.02 -1.94
C SER A 108 2.10 -11.91 -3.39
N VAL A 109 2.44 -10.68 -3.81
CA VAL A 109 2.94 -10.42 -5.16
C VAL A 109 4.42 -10.78 -5.24
N TYR A 110 4.77 -11.57 -6.24
CA TYR A 110 6.16 -11.97 -6.47
C TYR A 110 6.90 -10.92 -7.30
N TYR A 111 8.08 -10.52 -6.83
CA TYR A 111 9.03 -9.72 -7.61
C TYR A 111 10.28 -10.52 -7.92
N LYS A 112 10.76 -10.40 -9.14
CA LYS A 112 12.05 -10.99 -9.53
C LYS A 112 13.17 -10.31 -8.74
N PRO A 113 13.96 -11.06 -7.94
CA PRO A 113 15.06 -10.47 -7.20
C PRO A 113 16.14 -9.89 -8.12
N THR A 114 16.80 -8.82 -7.67
CA THR A 114 17.95 -8.29 -8.39
C THR A 114 19.05 -9.34 -8.55
N THR A 115 19.68 -9.34 -9.71
CA THR A 115 20.86 -10.17 -10.02
C THR A 115 22.17 -9.42 -9.74
N ARG A 116 22.09 -8.14 -9.37
CA ARG A 116 23.29 -7.34 -9.04
C ARG A 116 23.97 -7.91 -7.79
N PRO A 117 25.32 -7.96 -7.77
CA PRO A 117 26.04 -8.29 -6.56
C PRO A 117 25.81 -7.21 -5.50
N LEU A 118 25.38 -7.61 -4.32
CA LEU A 118 25.14 -6.72 -3.19
C LEU A 118 26.24 -6.93 -2.13
N THR A 119 26.82 -5.84 -1.66
CA THR A 119 27.75 -5.86 -0.52
C THR A 119 26.93 -5.80 0.77
N GLY A 120 26.92 -6.91 1.53
CA GLY A 120 26.19 -7.03 2.80
C GLY A 120 25.21 -8.20 2.83
N LYS A 121 24.63 -8.42 4.02
CA LYS A 121 23.61 -9.46 4.22
C LYS A 121 22.22 -8.89 3.93
N TYR A 122 21.70 -9.18 2.76
CA TYR A 122 20.34 -8.81 2.35
C TYR A 122 19.49 -10.07 2.18
N GLY A 123 18.35 -10.12 2.86
CA GLY A 123 17.36 -11.19 2.72
C GLY A 123 16.59 -11.09 1.39
N SER A 124 15.73 -12.07 1.16
CA SER A 124 14.92 -12.20 -0.08
C SER A 124 14.08 -10.96 -0.39
N ARG A 125 13.43 -10.38 0.64
CA ARG A 125 12.60 -9.17 0.49
C ARG A 125 13.41 -7.94 0.04
N HIS A 126 14.64 -7.79 0.53
CA HIS A 126 15.52 -6.69 0.09
C HIS A 126 15.90 -6.83 -1.39
N ARG A 127 16.29 -8.05 -1.79
CA ARG A 127 16.62 -8.33 -3.19
C ARG A 127 15.42 -8.14 -4.13
N ALA A 128 14.23 -8.53 -3.69
CA ALA A 128 12.98 -8.31 -4.43
C ALA A 128 12.64 -6.82 -4.54
N ALA A 129 12.80 -6.05 -3.47
CA ALA A 129 12.57 -4.60 -3.47
C ALA A 129 13.52 -3.86 -4.43
N ILE A 130 14.80 -4.21 -4.43
CA ILE A 130 15.75 -3.65 -5.39
C ILE A 130 15.32 -4.03 -6.80
N GLY A 131 15.02 -5.32 -7.05
CA GLY A 131 14.66 -5.82 -8.38
C GLY A 131 13.46 -5.10 -8.99
N ILE A 132 12.39 -4.88 -8.22
CA ILE A 132 11.23 -4.11 -8.73
C ILE A 132 11.59 -2.65 -8.96
N SER A 133 12.37 -2.03 -8.09
CA SER A 133 12.78 -0.62 -8.22
C SER A 133 13.80 -0.36 -9.35
N GLU A 134 14.41 -1.40 -9.93
CA GLU A 134 15.25 -1.30 -11.12
C GLU A 134 14.44 -1.12 -12.41
N ILE A 135 13.19 -1.59 -12.43
CA ILE A 135 12.38 -1.67 -13.65
C ILE A 135 11.17 -0.73 -13.69
N CYS A 136 10.86 -0.06 -12.58
CA CYS A 136 9.75 0.88 -12.48
C CYS A 136 10.04 2.02 -11.50
N ASP A 137 9.19 3.05 -11.53
CA ASP A 137 9.29 4.24 -10.67
C ASP A 137 8.60 4.07 -9.30
N ALA A 138 8.17 2.87 -8.97
CA ALA A 138 7.51 2.57 -7.70
C ALA A 138 8.46 2.75 -6.51
N VAL A 139 7.90 3.13 -5.36
CA VAL A 139 8.64 3.19 -4.09
C VAL A 139 8.27 1.97 -3.24
N THR A 140 9.27 1.21 -2.82
CA THR A 140 9.07 -0.01 -2.05
C THR A 140 9.69 0.09 -0.66
N ILE A 141 8.86 -0.15 0.36
CA ILE A 141 9.26 -0.21 1.78
C ILE A 141 9.60 -1.65 2.13
N VAL A 142 10.74 -1.86 2.78
CA VAL A 142 11.17 -3.17 3.29
C VAL A 142 11.37 -3.11 4.79
N VAL A 143 10.81 -4.09 5.50
CA VAL A 143 11.14 -4.35 6.91
C VAL A 143 11.88 -5.67 6.99
N SER A 144 13.05 -5.67 7.61
CA SER A 144 13.86 -6.87 7.82
C SER A 144 13.29 -7.73 8.94
N GLU A 145 13.04 -9.00 8.68
CA GLU A 145 12.61 -9.94 9.71
C GLU A 145 13.72 -10.33 10.70
N GLU A 146 14.97 -10.17 10.30
CA GLU A 146 16.11 -10.47 11.20
C GLU A 146 16.37 -9.31 12.17
N THR A 147 16.37 -8.09 11.66
CA THR A 147 16.86 -6.91 12.40
C THR A 147 15.76 -5.91 12.76
N GLY A 148 14.62 -5.93 12.08
CA GLY A 148 13.59 -4.91 12.16
C GLY A 148 13.96 -3.61 11.42
N ARG A 149 15.11 -3.52 10.76
CA ARG A 149 15.53 -2.32 10.02
C ARG A 149 14.58 -2.05 8.87
N ILE A 150 14.30 -0.76 8.67
CA ILE A 150 13.46 -0.27 7.58
C ILE A 150 14.36 0.27 6.48
N SER A 151 14.03 -0.02 5.24
CA SER A 151 14.69 0.53 4.07
C SER A 151 13.66 0.89 2.99
N LEU A 152 13.98 1.91 2.18
CA LEU A 152 13.22 2.29 1.01
C LEU A 152 14.01 1.92 -0.25
N ALA A 153 13.40 1.13 -1.14
CA ALA A 153 13.97 0.84 -2.45
C ALA A 153 13.35 1.78 -3.49
N TYR A 154 14.22 2.46 -4.25
CA TYR A 154 13.84 3.37 -5.33
C TYR A 154 14.97 3.42 -6.36
N LYS A 155 14.66 3.32 -7.65
CA LYS A 155 15.61 3.35 -8.78
C LYS A 155 16.80 2.40 -8.61
N GLY A 156 16.55 1.18 -8.14
CA GLY A 156 17.59 0.15 -7.94
C GLY A 156 18.49 0.36 -6.73
N GLU A 157 18.26 1.39 -5.93
CA GLU A 157 19.02 1.68 -4.70
C GLU A 157 18.19 1.41 -3.46
N LEU A 158 18.87 0.94 -2.41
CA LEU A 158 18.25 0.65 -1.11
C LEU A 158 18.72 1.67 -0.08
N ASN A 159 17.80 2.47 0.43
CA ASN A 159 18.07 3.57 1.35
C ASN A 159 17.59 3.19 2.76
N PRO A 160 18.50 2.90 3.71
CA PRO A 160 18.11 2.65 5.09
C PRO A 160 17.52 3.91 5.72
N VAL A 161 16.44 3.74 6.47
CA VAL A 161 15.76 4.83 7.18
C VAL A 161 15.44 4.42 8.62
N THR A 162 15.27 5.42 9.48
CA THR A 162 14.73 5.24 10.83
C THR A 162 13.23 5.50 10.87
N PRO A 163 12.50 5.07 11.90
CA PRO A 163 11.09 5.43 12.05
C PRO A 163 10.83 6.94 11.98
N ASP A 164 11.76 7.76 12.49
CA ASP A 164 11.63 9.22 12.50
C ASP A 164 11.83 9.86 11.11
N THR A 165 12.67 9.27 10.26
CA THR A 165 12.96 9.78 8.92
C THR A 165 12.12 9.11 7.82
N LEU A 166 11.46 8.00 8.14
CA LEU A 166 10.72 7.18 7.18
C LEU A 166 9.71 7.98 6.36
N MET A 167 8.84 8.75 7.03
CA MET A 167 7.78 9.50 6.35
C MET A 167 8.37 10.55 5.40
N ALA A 168 9.33 11.35 5.87
CA ALA A 168 9.92 12.42 5.08
C ALA A 168 10.64 11.87 3.83
N THR A 169 11.48 10.84 3.99
CA THR A 169 12.21 10.23 2.87
C THR A 169 11.25 9.55 1.89
N PHE A 170 10.18 8.89 2.41
CA PHE A 170 9.16 8.28 1.56
C PHE A 170 8.43 9.32 0.72
N GLN A 171 7.99 10.43 1.33
CA GLN A 171 7.31 11.53 0.62
C GLN A 171 8.21 12.17 -0.43
N GLU A 172 9.51 12.31 -0.15
CA GLU A 172 10.50 12.79 -1.12
C GLU A 172 10.53 11.86 -2.35
N PHE A 173 10.67 10.54 -2.18
CA PHE A 173 10.69 9.61 -3.30
C PHE A 173 9.36 9.55 -4.05
N MET A 174 8.23 9.69 -3.36
CA MET A 174 6.92 9.75 -4.00
C MET A 174 6.73 11.03 -4.83
N ALA A 175 7.36 12.14 -4.44
CA ALA A 175 7.27 13.43 -5.14
C ALA A 175 8.17 13.49 -6.39
N ILE A 176 9.26 12.71 -6.46
CA ILE A 176 10.14 12.68 -7.62
C ILE A 176 9.36 12.16 -8.83
N THR A 177 9.22 12.98 -9.85
CA THR A 177 8.65 12.59 -11.14
C THR A 177 9.78 12.36 -12.13
N SER A 178 9.63 11.37 -13.03
CA SER A 178 10.62 11.05 -14.06
C SER A 178 10.94 12.21 -15.01
N ASP A 179 10.12 13.27 -14.99
CA ASP A 179 10.29 14.47 -15.85
C ASP A 179 11.28 15.49 -15.28
N SER A 180 11.71 15.34 -14.01
CA SER A 180 12.64 16.29 -13.34
C SER A 180 14.13 16.01 -13.60
N GLU A 181 14.45 14.95 -14.36
CA GLU A 181 15.87 14.56 -14.61
C GLU A 181 16.40 14.93 -16.02
N ASN A 182 15.58 15.60 -16.86
CA ASN A 182 15.99 16.04 -18.20
C ASN A 182 16.21 17.56 -18.30
N ASN A 183 16.57 18.24 -17.22
CA ASN A 183 17.01 19.64 -17.25
C ASN A 183 18.42 19.80 -16.70
#